data_0390817fb519111caae153c803433beb
#
_entry.id   0390817fb519111caae153c803433beb
#
_cell.length_a   1.000
_cell.length_b   1.000
_cell.length_c   1.000
_cell.angle_alpha   90.00
_cell.angle_beta   90.00
_cell.angle_gamma   90.00
#
_symmetry.space_group_name_H-M   'P 1'
#
loop_
_entity.id
_entity.type
_entity.pdbx_description
1 polymer ?
#
loop_
_entity_poly.entity_id
_entity_poly.type
_entity_poly.pdbx_seq_one_letter_code
_entity_poly.pdbx_strand_id
1 'polypeptide(L)'
;SLAESIIKWIPNLREGEDGGSTCAVVQAEDELAAAGMVLGAGWAGGRGMTCTSGPGISLMSEFIGLFYFAEVPGVIWDINRTGPSTGLPTRTQQGDLAMCYEASHGDTQHIVLIPGTVDECFEFGWRAFDYAERFQTLVFGFGDLDLGMNRWNTSGFVYPDQDMDRGKVIRNQEEMDAIPNFGRYRDVDGDGIAYRTLPGSGLAPILYRGTGHDEDGIYSEDPQVYYEAMQRLKRKIDGSRDILPAPVIREEDEGDVGIIFYGSMENSIVEIDDLLEGRGLSVSTCRVRALPYHSEVEQFVERHDRVVAV
;
A
#
# COMPACT_ATOMS: atom_id res chain seq x y z
N SER A 1 -5.07 20.63 2.40
CA SER A 1 -4.63 19.34 1.78
C SER A 1 -3.99 18.43 2.83
N LEU A 2 -3.79 17.16 2.50
CA LEU A 2 -3.08 16.20 3.37
C LEU A 2 -1.69 16.73 3.73
N ALA A 3 -0.93 17.21 2.74
CA ALA A 3 0.40 17.79 2.95
C ALA A 3 0.38 18.99 3.91
N GLU A 4 -0.55 19.92 3.75
CA GLU A 4 -0.67 21.09 4.66
C GLU A 4 -0.98 20.68 6.10
N SER A 5 -1.83 19.65 6.27
CA SER A 5 -2.13 19.11 7.60
C SER A 5 -0.88 18.49 8.23
N ILE A 6 -0.10 17.72 7.48
CA ILE A 6 1.15 17.14 7.92
C ILE A 6 2.14 18.25 8.33
N ILE A 7 2.38 19.24 7.48
CA ILE A 7 3.28 20.37 7.77
C ILE A 7 2.87 21.09 9.05
N LYS A 8 1.59 21.27 9.26
CA LYS A 8 1.06 21.98 10.43
C LYS A 8 1.24 21.23 11.75
N TRP A 9 1.04 19.91 11.73
CA TRP A 9 0.94 19.12 12.97
C TRP A 9 2.20 18.33 13.33
N ILE A 10 3.01 17.93 12.35
CA ILE A 10 4.22 17.13 12.60
C ILE A 10 5.21 17.77 13.58
N PRO A 11 5.50 19.08 13.50
CA PRO A 11 6.44 19.69 14.45
C PRO A 11 6.06 19.50 15.91
N ASN A 12 4.75 19.45 16.21
CA ASN A 12 4.24 19.28 17.57
C ASN A 12 4.12 17.82 18.00
N LEU A 13 4.08 16.88 17.05
CA LEU A 13 3.84 15.46 17.30
C LEU A 13 5.11 14.61 17.23
N ARG A 14 6.18 15.17 16.67
CA ARG A 14 7.44 14.45 16.39
C ARG A 14 8.66 15.16 16.95
N GLU A 15 8.50 15.77 18.13
CA GLU A 15 9.62 16.31 18.90
C GLU A 15 10.29 15.18 19.68
N GLY A 16 11.60 15.04 19.52
CA GLY A 16 12.41 14.08 20.25
C GLY A 16 12.73 14.57 21.68
N GLU A 17 13.26 13.70 22.51
CA GLU A 17 13.64 14.02 23.90
C GLU A 17 14.68 15.15 23.98
N ASP A 18 15.48 15.34 22.95
CA ASP A 18 16.50 16.40 22.83
C ASP A 18 15.93 17.72 22.25
N GLY A 19 14.62 17.81 22.00
CA GLY A 19 13.97 18.95 21.37
C GLY A 19 14.15 19.01 19.84
N GLY A 20 14.82 18.03 19.24
CA GLY A 20 14.96 17.87 17.81
C GLY A 20 13.74 17.21 17.17
N SER A 21 13.51 17.43 15.87
CA SER A 21 12.44 16.75 15.15
C SER A 21 12.86 15.33 14.77
N THR A 22 11.97 14.36 15.03
CA THR A 22 12.15 12.97 14.61
C THR A 22 11.57 12.69 13.21
N CYS A 23 11.08 13.74 12.54
CA CYS A 23 10.52 13.67 11.19
C CYS A 23 10.96 14.89 10.38
N ALA A 24 11.25 14.69 9.10
CA ALA A 24 11.52 15.77 8.15
C ALA A 24 10.37 15.89 7.14
N VAL A 25 9.94 17.12 6.89
CA VAL A 25 9.04 17.44 5.78
C VAL A 25 9.85 18.21 4.76
N VAL A 26 9.99 17.63 3.57
CA VAL A 26 10.81 18.19 2.49
C VAL A 26 9.92 18.53 1.30
N GLN A 27 10.01 19.74 0.82
CA GLN A 27 9.36 20.14 -0.43
C GLN A 27 10.26 19.71 -1.60
N ALA A 28 9.74 18.79 -2.43
CA ALA A 28 10.38 18.37 -3.66
C ALA A 28 10.09 19.36 -4.81
N GLU A 29 10.88 19.31 -5.86
CA GLU A 29 10.67 20.09 -7.10
C GLU A 29 9.38 19.68 -7.81
N ASP A 30 9.17 18.36 -7.90
CA ASP A 30 8.03 17.73 -8.57
C ASP A 30 7.73 16.34 -7.98
N GLU A 31 6.75 15.66 -8.58
CA GLU A 31 6.34 14.32 -8.16
C GLU A 31 7.45 13.28 -8.37
N LEU A 32 8.27 13.40 -9.43
CA LEU A 32 9.38 12.47 -9.65
C LEU A 32 10.43 12.60 -8.55
N ALA A 33 10.80 13.83 -8.22
CA ALA A 33 11.74 14.12 -7.13
C ALA A 33 11.18 13.62 -5.79
N ALA A 34 9.88 13.81 -5.53
CA ALA A 34 9.23 13.33 -4.33
C ALA A 34 9.30 11.79 -4.21
N ALA A 35 8.97 11.06 -5.29
CA ALA A 35 9.07 9.59 -5.33
C ALA A 35 10.50 9.11 -5.11
N GLY A 36 11.48 9.77 -5.74
CA GLY A 36 12.90 9.47 -5.56
C GLY A 36 13.38 9.69 -4.13
N MET A 37 12.91 10.75 -3.45
CA MET A 37 13.20 11.01 -2.03
C MET A 37 12.60 9.94 -1.12
N VAL A 38 11.36 9.52 -1.38
CA VAL A 38 10.71 8.42 -0.64
C VAL A 38 11.47 7.11 -0.80
N LEU A 39 11.88 6.78 -2.04
CA LEU A 39 12.70 5.61 -2.33
C LEU A 39 14.05 5.67 -1.61
N GLY A 40 14.74 6.80 -1.68
CA GLY A 40 16.00 6.99 -0.98
C GLY A 40 15.87 6.85 0.53
N ALA A 41 14.79 7.35 1.13
CA ALA A 41 14.50 7.17 2.54
C ALA A 41 14.30 5.69 2.88
N GLY A 42 13.48 4.96 2.11
CA GLY A 42 13.26 3.52 2.29
C GLY A 42 14.54 2.69 2.12
N TRP A 43 15.38 3.04 1.16
CA TRP A 43 16.69 2.44 0.96
C TRP A 43 17.60 2.63 2.18
N ALA A 44 17.62 3.83 2.75
CA ALA A 44 18.40 4.15 3.96
C ALA A 44 17.80 3.57 5.25
N GLY A 45 16.64 2.91 5.19
CA GLY A 45 15.96 2.34 6.36
C GLY A 45 15.02 3.32 7.05
N GLY A 46 14.76 4.49 6.46
CA GLY A 46 13.74 5.43 6.92
C GLY A 46 12.34 5.08 6.40
N ARG A 47 11.31 5.63 7.05
CA ARG A 47 9.92 5.55 6.59
C ARG A 47 9.57 6.81 5.81
N GLY A 48 9.50 6.69 4.48
CA GLY A 48 9.19 7.79 3.59
C GLY A 48 7.78 7.70 3.01
N MET A 49 7.12 8.85 2.86
CA MET A 49 5.84 8.93 2.14
C MET A 49 5.73 10.21 1.31
N THR A 50 4.92 10.12 0.27
CA THR A 50 4.42 11.28 -0.46
C THR A 50 2.92 11.11 -0.75
N CYS A 51 2.27 12.18 -1.19
CA CYS A 51 0.86 12.13 -1.58
C CYS A 51 0.63 12.94 -2.86
N THR A 52 -0.24 12.42 -3.72
CA THR A 52 -0.56 13.01 -5.01
C THR A 52 -1.98 12.64 -5.44
N SER A 53 -2.29 12.78 -6.71
CA SER A 53 -3.48 12.26 -7.39
C SER A 53 -3.07 11.63 -8.72
N GLY A 54 -3.99 11.05 -9.47
CA GLY A 54 -3.73 10.32 -10.70
C GLY A 54 -2.67 10.89 -11.65
N PRO A 55 -2.66 12.22 -11.98
CA PRO A 55 -1.59 12.80 -12.79
C PRO A 55 -0.18 12.60 -12.21
N GLY A 56 -0.03 12.74 -10.89
CA GLY A 56 1.27 12.53 -10.23
C GLY A 56 1.66 11.05 -10.19
N ILE A 57 0.70 10.12 -10.00
CA ILE A 57 0.97 8.68 -10.12
C ILE A 57 1.53 8.37 -11.52
N SER A 58 0.95 8.94 -12.56
CA SER A 58 1.44 8.78 -13.94
C SER A 58 2.89 9.26 -14.10
N LEU A 59 3.25 10.41 -13.47
CA LEU A 59 4.61 10.94 -13.48
C LEU A 59 5.60 10.07 -12.69
N MET A 60 5.17 9.48 -11.58
CA MET A 60 6.01 8.65 -10.71
C MET A 60 6.24 7.23 -11.26
N SER A 61 5.65 6.86 -12.39
CA SER A 61 5.56 5.48 -12.90
C SER A 61 6.89 4.73 -12.91
N GLU A 62 8.00 5.38 -13.31
CA GLU A 62 9.34 4.74 -13.32
C GLU A 62 9.82 4.43 -11.89
N PHE A 63 9.70 5.38 -10.95
CA PHE A 63 10.07 5.13 -9.56
C PHE A 63 9.20 4.05 -8.92
N ILE A 64 7.91 3.98 -9.27
CA ILE A 64 7.00 2.93 -8.80
C ILE A 64 7.51 1.55 -9.21
N GLY A 65 7.93 1.38 -10.47
CA GLY A 65 8.57 0.17 -10.95
C GLY A 65 9.88 -0.15 -10.23
N LEU A 66 10.68 0.87 -9.93
CA LEU A 66 11.92 0.71 -9.18
C LEU A 66 11.68 0.25 -7.73
N PHE A 67 10.67 0.79 -7.03
CA PHE A 67 10.26 0.29 -5.71
C PHE A 67 9.94 -1.20 -5.74
N TYR A 68 9.19 -1.63 -6.76
CA TYR A 68 8.77 -3.01 -6.92
C TYR A 68 9.95 -3.94 -7.19
N PHE A 69 10.76 -3.65 -8.19
CA PHE A 69 11.81 -4.54 -8.66
C PHE A 69 13.07 -4.54 -7.79
N ALA A 70 13.44 -3.38 -7.23
CA ALA A 70 14.55 -3.27 -6.28
C ALA A 70 14.14 -3.62 -4.83
N GLU A 71 12.85 -3.82 -4.59
CA GLU A 71 12.27 -4.19 -3.29
C GLU A 71 12.62 -3.18 -2.18
N VAL A 72 12.28 -1.94 -2.42
CA VAL A 72 12.48 -0.84 -1.48
C VAL A 72 11.12 -0.44 -0.88
N PRO A 73 11.01 -0.30 0.46
CA PRO A 73 9.78 0.15 1.09
C PRO A 73 9.49 1.62 0.82
N GLY A 74 8.23 1.94 0.62
CA GLY A 74 7.76 3.32 0.52
C GLY A 74 6.24 3.40 0.56
N VAL A 75 5.69 4.59 0.79
CA VAL A 75 4.24 4.82 0.82
C VAL A 75 3.91 6.00 -0.09
N ILE A 76 2.92 5.80 -0.97
CA ILE A 76 2.34 6.87 -1.78
C ILE A 76 0.83 6.89 -1.55
N TRP A 77 0.30 8.06 -1.14
CA TRP A 77 -1.13 8.27 -1.07
C TRP A 77 -1.64 8.88 -2.38
N ASP A 78 -2.51 8.15 -3.07
CA ASP A 78 -3.31 8.70 -4.15
C ASP A 78 -4.65 9.21 -3.61
N ILE A 79 -4.88 10.51 -3.77
CA ILE A 79 -6.17 11.12 -3.47
C ILE A 79 -6.93 11.25 -4.79
N ASN A 80 -7.68 10.20 -5.08
CA ASN A 80 -8.36 10.02 -6.35
C ASN A 80 -9.36 11.14 -6.65
N ARG A 81 -9.33 11.60 -7.87
CA ARG A 81 -10.25 12.62 -8.41
C ARG A 81 -10.56 12.35 -9.87
N THR A 82 -11.57 13.06 -10.39
CA THR A 82 -12.00 12.88 -11.77
C THR A 82 -10.88 13.18 -12.76
N GLY A 83 -10.51 12.18 -13.57
CA GLY A 83 -9.63 12.28 -14.74
C GLY A 83 -10.42 12.44 -16.04
N PRO A 84 -9.78 12.33 -17.23
CA PRO A 84 -8.34 12.18 -17.43
C PRO A 84 -7.57 13.49 -17.27
N SER A 85 -6.22 13.41 -17.21
CA SER A 85 -5.30 14.53 -16.97
C SER A 85 -5.63 15.24 -15.66
N THR A 86 -5.58 16.56 -15.59
CA THR A 86 -6.00 17.33 -14.42
C THR A 86 -7.50 17.16 -14.12
N GLY A 87 -8.29 16.87 -15.15
CA GLY A 87 -9.72 16.56 -15.07
C GLY A 87 -10.52 17.59 -14.29
N LEU A 88 -11.28 17.12 -13.30
CA LEU A 88 -12.06 17.95 -12.39
C LEU A 88 -11.44 17.88 -10.98
N PRO A 89 -10.53 18.81 -10.61
CA PRO A 89 -9.69 18.68 -9.41
C PRO A 89 -10.44 18.59 -8.08
N THR A 90 -11.70 18.98 -8.06
CA THR A 90 -12.55 19.00 -6.86
C THR A 90 -13.76 18.07 -6.98
N ARG A 91 -13.70 17.07 -7.85
CA ARG A 91 -14.79 16.09 -8.04
C ARG A 91 -14.28 14.68 -7.82
N THR A 92 -15.06 13.94 -7.07
CA THR A 92 -14.82 12.51 -6.78
C THR A 92 -15.04 11.66 -8.01
N GLN A 93 -14.22 10.65 -8.17
CA GLN A 93 -14.35 9.56 -9.13
C GLN A 93 -13.72 8.30 -8.53
N GLN A 94 -14.16 7.14 -8.98
CA GLN A 94 -13.51 5.86 -8.75
C GLN A 94 -12.74 5.48 -10.02
N GLY A 95 -11.53 6.01 -10.19
CA GLY A 95 -10.81 5.94 -11.46
C GLY A 95 -9.42 5.32 -11.40
N ASP A 96 -8.61 5.69 -10.43
CA ASP A 96 -7.17 5.40 -10.45
C ASP A 96 -6.79 4.04 -9.80
N LEU A 97 -7.76 3.26 -9.31
CA LEU A 97 -7.50 2.04 -8.54
C LEU A 97 -6.69 1.00 -9.34
N ALA A 98 -7.12 0.68 -10.55
CA ALA A 98 -6.42 -0.26 -11.42
C ALA A 98 -5.04 0.28 -11.81
N MET A 99 -4.94 1.59 -12.07
CA MET A 99 -3.67 2.25 -12.37
C MET A 99 -2.68 2.14 -11.19
N CYS A 100 -3.12 2.33 -9.94
CA CYS A 100 -2.27 2.14 -8.76
C CYS A 100 -1.85 0.68 -8.60
N TYR A 101 -2.79 -0.26 -8.82
CA TYR A 101 -2.51 -1.68 -8.62
C TYR A 101 -1.50 -2.24 -9.63
N GLU A 102 -1.57 -1.79 -10.89
CA GLU A 102 -0.73 -2.24 -12.00
C GLU A 102 0.30 -1.18 -12.44
N ALA A 103 0.60 -0.21 -11.57
CA ALA A 103 1.43 0.93 -11.92
C ALA A 103 2.84 0.53 -12.37
N SER A 104 3.37 1.24 -13.36
CA SER A 104 4.64 1.07 -14.05
C SER A 104 4.51 0.26 -15.33
N HIS A 105 5.63 0.00 -15.98
CA HIS A 105 5.72 -0.84 -17.17
C HIS A 105 6.19 -2.25 -16.78
N GLY A 106 5.80 -3.26 -17.54
CA GLY A 106 6.08 -4.67 -17.26
C GLY A 106 5.07 -5.29 -16.30
N ASP A 107 5.41 -6.45 -15.75
CA ASP A 107 4.50 -7.27 -14.92
C ASP A 107 4.63 -6.87 -13.44
N THR A 108 3.95 -5.82 -13.05
CA THR A 108 3.94 -5.30 -11.68
C THR A 108 2.58 -5.47 -11.01
N GLN A 109 2.59 -5.65 -9.70
CA GLN A 109 1.40 -5.61 -8.84
C GLN A 109 1.77 -4.95 -7.52
N HIS A 110 0.93 -4.03 -7.04
CA HIS A 110 1.22 -3.27 -5.83
C HIS A 110 0.17 -3.52 -4.75
N ILE A 111 0.57 -3.37 -3.50
CA ILE A 111 -0.37 -3.35 -2.38
C ILE A 111 -1.08 -2.00 -2.39
N VAL A 112 -2.42 -2.05 -2.37
CA VAL A 112 -3.27 -0.86 -2.31
C VAL A 112 -4.19 -0.97 -1.10
N LEU A 113 -4.15 -0.02 -0.18
CA LEU A 113 -5.04 0.07 0.98
C LEU A 113 -6.15 1.06 0.66
N ILE A 114 -7.40 0.65 0.83
CA ILE A 114 -8.59 1.39 0.39
C ILE A 114 -9.48 1.69 1.60
N PRO A 115 -9.25 2.80 2.31
CA PRO A 115 -10.11 3.19 3.42
C PRO A 115 -11.49 3.61 2.94
N GLY A 116 -12.54 3.22 3.67
CA GLY A 116 -13.91 3.66 3.47
C GLY A 116 -14.37 4.71 4.48
N THR A 117 -13.62 4.88 5.58
CA THR A 117 -13.93 5.80 6.67
C THR A 117 -12.70 6.58 7.13
N VAL A 118 -12.89 7.66 7.90
CA VAL A 118 -11.77 8.42 8.46
C VAL A 118 -11.00 7.63 9.53
N ASP A 119 -11.69 6.72 10.23
CA ASP A 119 -11.04 5.83 11.19
C ASP A 119 -10.07 4.89 10.47
N GLU A 120 -10.46 4.36 9.32
CA GLU A 120 -9.58 3.57 8.45
C GLU A 120 -8.47 4.40 7.81
N CYS A 121 -8.72 5.68 7.48
CA CYS A 121 -7.64 6.57 7.03
C CYS A 121 -6.54 6.70 8.09
N PHE A 122 -6.93 6.78 9.38
CA PHE A 122 -5.97 6.80 10.47
C PHE A 122 -5.25 5.44 10.62
N GLU A 123 -6.01 4.34 10.63
CA GLU A 123 -5.45 2.98 10.74
C GLU A 123 -4.47 2.68 9.60
N PHE A 124 -4.89 2.89 8.36
CA PHE A 124 -4.05 2.62 7.19
C PHE A 124 -2.90 3.61 7.05
N GLY A 125 -3.02 4.81 7.65
CA GLY A 125 -1.96 5.80 7.69
C GLY A 125 -0.67 5.30 8.33
N TRP A 126 -0.75 4.48 9.38
CA TRP A 126 0.43 3.88 9.99
C TRP A 126 0.72 2.44 9.49
N ARG A 127 -0.33 1.63 9.24
CA ARG A 127 -0.16 0.27 8.70
C ARG A 127 0.50 0.22 7.33
N ALA A 128 0.30 1.24 6.50
CA ALA A 128 0.94 1.31 5.20
C ALA A 128 2.47 1.21 5.29
N PHE A 129 3.07 1.85 6.29
CA PHE A 129 4.51 1.74 6.53
C PHE A 129 4.93 0.35 7.01
N ASP A 130 4.13 -0.27 7.88
CA ASP A 130 4.41 -1.63 8.36
C ASP A 130 4.34 -2.63 7.22
N TYR A 131 3.32 -2.54 6.36
CA TYR A 131 3.21 -3.39 5.18
C TYR A 131 4.33 -3.12 4.17
N ALA A 132 4.69 -1.84 3.94
CA ALA A 132 5.78 -1.50 3.03
C ALA A 132 7.11 -2.14 3.48
N GLU A 133 7.42 -2.09 4.76
CA GLU A 133 8.64 -2.67 5.31
C GLU A 133 8.57 -4.20 5.38
N ARG A 134 7.43 -4.76 5.78
CA ARG A 134 7.21 -6.20 5.86
C ARG A 134 7.39 -6.87 4.50
N PHE A 135 6.76 -6.30 3.47
CA PHE A 135 6.81 -6.85 2.10
C PHE A 135 7.93 -6.24 1.24
N GLN A 136 8.69 -5.28 1.77
CA GLN A 136 9.77 -4.59 1.04
C GLN A 136 9.30 -4.15 -0.35
N THR A 137 8.28 -3.30 -0.38
CA THR A 137 7.67 -2.80 -1.62
C THR A 137 6.98 -1.47 -1.39
N LEU A 138 6.54 -0.84 -2.46
CA LEU A 138 5.64 0.30 -2.39
C LEU A 138 4.25 -0.15 -1.92
N VAL A 139 3.65 0.63 -1.03
CA VAL A 139 2.25 0.51 -0.63
C VAL A 139 1.51 1.79 -1.01
N PHE A 140 0.42 1.66 -1.73
CA PHE A 140 -0.48 2.76 -2.00
C PHE A 140 -1.53 2.88 -0.90
N GLY A 141 -1.75 4.10 -0.40
CA GLY A 141 -3.00 4.48 0.24
C GLY A 141 -3.89 5.11 -0.82
N PHE A 142 -5.11 4.60 -0.97
CA PHE A 142 -6.03 5.04 -2.00
C PHE A 142 -7.28 5.66 -1.36
N GLY A 143 -7.27 6.99 -1.25
CA GLY A 143 -8.41 7.76 -0.77
C GLY A 143 -9.10 8.50 -1.91
N ASP A 144 -10.26 9.06 -1.61
CA ASP A 144 -10.99 9.91 -2.54
C ASP A 144 -11.28 11.30 -1.94
N LEU A 145 -11.81 12.19 -2.77
CA LEU A 145 -12.13 13.54 -2.35
C LEU A 145 -13.31 13.60 -1.37
N ASP A 146 -14.18 12.60 -1.35
CA ASP A 146 -15.30 12.56 -0.43
C ASP A 146 -14.79 12.38 1.01
N LEU A 147 -13.86 11.45 1.21
CA LEU A 147 -13.16 11.31 2.49
C LEU A 147 -12.28 12.53 2.81
N GLY A 148 -11.59 13.07 1.81
CA GLY A 148 -10.58 14.11 2.02
C GLY A 148 -11.11 15.53 2.16
N MET A 149 -12.26 15.88 1.59
CA MET A 149 -12.81 17.24 1.57
C MET A 149 -13.98 17.46 2.52
N ASN A 150 -14.71 16.42 2.86
CA ASN A 150 -15.83 16.52 3.78
C ASN A 150 -15.36 16.49 5.25
N ARG A 151 -16.27 16.85 6.14
CA ARG A 151 -16.08 16.77 7.59
C ARG A 151 -16.85 15.57 8.11
N TRP A 152 -16.10 14.64 8.68
CA TRP A 152 -16.64 13.40 9.22
C TRP A 152 -16.61 13.41 10.74
N ASN A 153 -17.58 12.73 11.36
CA ASN A 153 -17.55 12.44 12.78
C ASN A 153 -16.73 11.18 13.04
N THR A 154 -15.96 11.16 14.11
CA THR A 154 -15.25 9.99 14.61
C THR A 154 -15.35 9.93 16.12
N SER A 155 -15.25 8.73 16.68
CA SER A 155 -15.19 8.51 18.13
C SER A 155 -13.83 8.91 18.73
N GLY A 156 -12.86 9.29 17.89
CA GLY A 156 -11.48 9.59 18.24
C GLY A 156 -10.52 8.49 17.79
N PHE A 157 -9.26 8.86 17.67
CA PHE A 157 -8.21 7.95 17.24
C PHE A 157 -7.40 7.45 18.43
N VAL A 158 -7.10 6.15 18.43
CA VAL A 158 -6.20 5.54 19.40
C VAL A 158 -4.90 5.18 18.66
N TYR A 159 -3.79 5.81 19.07
CA TYR A 159 -2.50 5.47 18.51
C TYR A 159 -2.10 4.06 18.97
N PRO A 160 -1.61 3.20 18.06
CA PRO A 160 -1.27 1.84 18.41
C PRO A 160 -0.10 1.82 19.41
N ASP A 161 -0.28 1.05 20.50
CA ASP A 161 0.77 0.77 21.49
C ASP A 161 1.46 -0.56 21.09
N GLN A 162 2.17 -0.51 19.96
CA GLN A 162 2.92 -1.65 19.42
C GLN A 162 4.18 -1.19 18.71
N ASP A 163 5.18 -2.06 18.68
CA ASP A 163 6.40 -1.81 17.93
C ASP A 163 6.11 -1.77 16.42
N MET A 164 6.90 -0.96 15.70
CA MET A 164 6.85 -0.90 14.25
C MET A 164 7.29 -2.22 13.63
N ASP A 165 6.51 -2.76 12.70
CA ASP A 165 6.94 -3.89 11.90
C ASP A 165 8.01 -3.43 10.89
N ARG A 166 9.24 -3.87 11.11
CA ARG A 166 10.39 -3.56 10.23
C ARG A 166 10.65 -4.64 9.20
N GLY A 167 9.83 -5.70 9.19
CA GLY A 167 10.02 -6.85 8.33
C GLY A 167 11.36 -7.57 8.59
N LYS A 168 11.89 -8.21 7.56
CA LYS A 168 13.12 -9.04 7.64
C LYS A 168 14.41 -8.20 7.60
N VAL A 169 14.54 -7.24 8.52
CA VAL A 169 15.77 -6.45 8.69
C VAL A 169 16.72 -7.14 9.63
N ILE A 170 17.93 -7.41 9.16
CA ILE A 170 19.04 -7.96 9.97
C ILE A 170 19.69 -6.82 10.74
N ARG A 171 19.76 -6.94 12.06
CA ARG A 171 20.21 -5.87 12.97
C ARG A 171 21.62 -6.06 13.52
N ASN A 172 22.09 -7.29 13.58
CA ASN A 172 23.38 -7.63 14.17
C ASN A 172 24.00 -8.87 13.50
N GLN A 173 25.26 -9.18 13.85
CA GLN A 173 26.01 -10.28 13.25
C GLN A 173 25.41 -11.66 13.60
N GLU A 174 24.83 -11.81 14.80
CA GLU A 174 24.21 -13.07 15.21
C GLU A 174 23.01 -13.41 14.33
N GLU A 175 22.15 -12.42 14.06
CA GLU A 175 21.03 -12.57 13.10
C GLU A 175 21.53 -12.87 11.68
N MET A 176 22.62 -12.22 11.26
CA MET A 176 23.23 -12.49 9.96
C MET A 176 23.76 -13.93 9.85
N ASP A 177 24.47 -14.40 10.86
CA ASP A 177 25.07 -15.75 10.88
C ASP A 177 24.00 -16.85 10.94
N ALA A 178 22.80 -16.53 11.43
CA ALA A 178 21.67 -17.47 11.47
C ALA A 178 21.00 -17.67 10.09
N ILE A 179 21.26 -16.78 9.13
CA ILE A 179 20.66 -16.85 7.80
C ILE A 179 21.58 -17.65 6.86
N PRO A 180 21.17 -18.83 6.38
CA PRO A 180 21.99 -19.62 5.50
C PRO A 180 22.18 -18.94 4.13
N ASN A 181 23.42 -18.80 3.70
CA ASN A 181 23.74 -18.25 2.37
C ASN A 181 23.05 -16.91 2.08
N PHE A 182 23.20 -15.92 2.95
CA PHE A 182 22.59 -14.62 2.75
C PHE A 182 22.86 -14.05 1.35
N GLY A 183 21.79 -13.63 0.68
CA GLY A 183 21.80 -12.87 -0.58
C GLY A 183 20.65 -11.86 -0.54
N ARG A 184 20.85 -10.64 -1.08
CA ARG A 184 19.86 -9.56 -0.97
C ARG A 184 18.48 -9.94 -1.51
N TYR A 185 18.43 -10.81 -2.51
CA TYR A 185 17.20 -11.23 -3.16
C TYR A 185 16.90 -12.72 -3.00
N ARG A 186 17.62 -13.39 -2.09
CA ARG A 186 17.42 -14.81 -1.82
C ARG A 186 16.24 -15.03 -0.88
N ASP A 187 15.29 -15.84 -1.36
CA ASP A 187 14.13 -16.27 -0.59
C ASP A 187 14.48 -17.47 0.26
N VAL A 188 14.92 -17.23 1.48
CA VAL A 188 15.36 -18.30 2.40
C VAL A 188 14.17 -19.05 3.01
N ASP A 189 13.05 -18.35 3.23
CA ASP A 189 11.89 -18.89 3.94
C ASP A 189 10.79 -19.40 2.99
N GLY A 190 10.89 -19.14 1.69
CA GLY A 190 9.93 -19.57 0.67
C GLY A 190 8.69 -18.68 0.56
N ASP A 191 8.64 -17.55 1.26
CA ASP A 191 7.52 -16.60 1.25
C ASP A 191 7.67 -15.47 0.21
N GLY A 192 8.74 -15.48 -0.56
CA GLY A 192 9.06 -14.48 -1.57
C GLY A 192 9.78 -13.24 -1.03
N ILE A 193 9.95 -13.13 0.29
CA ILE A 193 10.54 -11.95 0.95
C ILE A 193 11.97 -12.28 1.39
N ALA A 194 12.93 -11.55 0.84
CA ALA A 194 14.33 -11.70 1.21
C ALA A 194 14.69 -10.93 2.48
N TYR A 195 15.74 -11.35 3.17
CA TYR A 195 16.34 -10.60 4.27
C TYR A 195 17.15 -9.40 3.73
N ARG A 196 17.23 -8.33 4.54
CA ARG A 196 18.01 -7.14 4.17
C ARG A 196 18.79 -6.57 5.36
N THR A 197 19.97 -6.02 5.09
CA THR A 197 20.69 -5.13 6.01
C THR A 197 20.35 -3.68 5.67
N LEU A 198 20.71 -2.77 6.55
CA LEU A 198 20.55 -1.33 6.32
C LEU A 198 21.93 -0.66 6.17
N PRO A 199 22.04 0.39 5.35
CA PRO A 199 23.26 1.19 5.28
C PRO A 199 23.69 1.69 6.65
N GLY A 200 25.00 1.58 6.94
CA GLY A 200 25.56 2.02 8.22
C GLY A 200 25.44 1.04 9.37
N SER A 201 24.81 -0.14 9.20
CA SER A 201 24.71 -1.18 10.25
C SER A 201 26.03 -1.86 10.59
N GLY A 202 27.06 -1.71 9.78
CA GLY A 202 28.35 -2.44 9.91
C GLY A 202 28.31 -3.89 9.40
N LEU A 203 27.15 -4.34 8.93
CA LEU A 203 26.98 -5.66 8.34
C LEU A 203 27.34 -5.68 6.84
N ALA A 204 27.29 -6.86 6.22
CA ALA A 204 27.55 -7.00 4.80
C ALA A 204 26.71 -6.00 3.98
N PRO A 205 27.32 -5.23 3.08
CA PRO A 205 26.60 -4.28 2.26
C PRO A 205 25.65 -5.01 1.32
N ILE A 206 24.47 -4.43 1.13
CA ILE A 206 23.51 -4.89 0.14
C ILE A 206 23.52 -3.96 -1.07
N LEU A 207 23.36 -4.56 -2.24
CA LEU A 207 23.21 -3.82 -3.46
C LEU A 207 21.74 -3.89 -3.91
N TYR A 208 21.09 -2.73 -3.97
CA TYR A 208 19.78 -2.63 -4.61
C TYR A 208 19.94 -2.44 -6.11
N ARG A 209 19.14 -3.17 -6.90
CA ARG A 209 19.21 -3.10 -8.37
C ARG A 209 17.84 -2.91 -9.00
N GLY A 210 17.75 -1.94 -9.90
CA GLY A 210 16.62 -1.80 -10.83
C GLY A 210 16.82 -2.52 -12.17
N THR A 211 18.00 -3.14 -12.40
CA THR A 211 18.27 -4.00 -13.56
C THR A 211 18.11 -5.46 -13.21
N GLY A 212 18.03 -6.34 -14.21
CA GLY A 212 18.03 -7.79 -14.01
C GLY A 212 19.16 -8.24 -13.09
N HIS A 213 18.88 -9.13 -12.14
CA HIS A 213 19.80 -9.57 -11.11
C HIS A 213 19.46 -10.97 -10.60
N ASP A 214 20.49 -11.63 -10.08
CA ASP A 214 20.35 -12.91 -9.37
C ASP A 214 20.03 -12.71 -7.87
N GLU A 215 19.98 -13.79 -7.13
CA GLU A 215 19.69 -13.81 -5.69
C GLU A 215 20.70 -13.02 -4.84
N ASP A 216 21.92 -12.86 -5.32
CA ASP A 216 22.99 -12.11 -4.65
C ASP A 216 23.03 -10.62 -5.07
N GLY A 217 22.14 -10.19 -5.98
CA GLY A 217 22.10 -8.85 -6.54
C GLY A 217 23.12 -8.61 -7.64
N ILE A 218 23.71 -9.66 -8.20
CA ILE A 218 24.64 -9.56 -9.33
C ILE A 218 23.84 -9.41 -10.62
N TYR A 219 24.27 -8.47 -11.45
CA TYR A 219 23.64 -8.23 -12.75
C TYR A 219 23.54 -9.50 -13.59
N SER A 220 22.36 -9.75 -14.15
CA SER A 220 22.08 -10.87 -15.03
C SER A 220 21.03 -10.50 -16.08
N GLU A 221 21.26 -10.93 -17.33
CA GLU A 221 20.29 -10.91 -18.43
C GLU A 221 19.84 -12.33 -18.81
N ASP A 222 20.15 -13.31 -17.98
CA ASP A 222 19.67 -14.67 -18.17
C ASP A 222 18.14 -14.74 -18.01
N PRO A 223 17.41 -15.20 -19.05
CA PRO A 223 15.94 -15.27 -18.99
C PRO A 223 15.41 -16.16 -17.88
N GLN A 224 16.13 -17.21 -17.49
CA GLN A 224 15.71 -18.09 -16.41
C GLN A 224 15.82 -17.40 -15.04
N VAL A 225 16.93 -16.70 -14.79
CA VAL A 225 17.14 -15.89 -13.58
C VAL A 225 16.08 -14.83 -13.45
N TYR A 226 15.77 -14.13 -14.54
CA TYR A 226 14.69 -13.14 -14.57
C TYR A 226 13.32 -13.75 -14.27
N TYR A 227 12.98 -14.88 -14.90
CA TYR A 227 11.73 -15.59 -14.66
C TYR A 227 11.58 -15.98 -13.18
N GLU A 228 12.62 -16.54 -12.57
CA GLU A 228 12.62 -16.96 -11.16
C GLU A 228 12.44 -15.75 -10.23
N ALA A 229 13.10 -14.62 -10.51
CA ALA A 229 12.92 -13.38 -9.78
C ALA A 229 11.46 -12.88 -9.85
N MET A 230 10.84 -12.86 -11.04
CA MET A 230 9.45 -12.46 -11.22
C MET A 230 8.47 -13.40 -10.51
N GLN A 231 8.71 -14.73 -10.55
CA GLN A 231 7.89 -15.69 -9.81
C GLN A 231 8.01 -15.49 -8.28
N ARG A 232 9.19 -15.13 -7.79
CA ARG A 232 9.39 -14.80 -6.38
C ARG A 232 8.64 -13.52 -5.99
N LEU A 233 8.75 -12.47 -6.79
CA LEU A 233 8.01 -11.22 -6.55
C LEU A 233 6.49 -11.44 -6.57
N LYS A 234 5.99 -12.24 -7.52
CA LYS A 234 4.58 -12.61 -7.56
C LYS A 234 4.17 -13.36 -6.28
N ARG A 235 4.95 -14.34 -5.84
CA ARG A 235 4.69 -15.10 -4.62
C ARG A 235 4.64 -14.21 -3.38
N LYS A 236 5.53 -13.21 -3.30
CA LYS A 236 5.53 -12.18 -2.24
C LYS A 236 4.21 -11.39 -2.19
N ILE A 237 3.75 -10.92 -3.34
CA ILE A 237 2.51 -10.13 -3.42
C ILE A 237 1.28 -11.03 -3.18
N ASP A 238 1.21 -12.21 -3.77
CA ASP A 238 0.11 -13.16 -3.53
C ASP A 238 0.03 -13.55 -2.04
N GLY A 239 1.18 -13.74 -1.39
CA GLY A 239 1.27 -14.06 0.05
C GLY A 239 0.82 -12.93 0.97
N SER A 240 0.64 -11.72 0.46
CA SER A 240 0.12 -10.60 1.25
C SER A 240 -1.40 -10.64 1.46
N ARG A 241 -2.15 -11.32 0.62
CA ARG A 241 -3.62 -11.28 0.53
C ARG A 241 -4.33 -11.38 1.89
N ASP A 242 -4.05 -12.43 2.64
CA ASP A 242 -4.74 -12.70 3.91
C ASP A 242 -4.06 -12.03 5.13
N ILE A 243 -3.02 -11.22 4.89
CA ILE A 243 -2.36 -10.38 5.89
C ILE A 243 -2.87 -8.93 5.81
N LEU A 244 -3.32 -8.52 4.63
CA LEU A 244 -3.92 -7.21 4.38
C LEU A 244 -5.31 -7.12 5.01
N PRO A 245 -5.87 -5.90 5.14
CA PRO A 245 -7.19 -5.72 5.74
C PRO A 245 -8.27 -6.57 5.05
N ALA A 246 -8.91 -7.45 5.82
CA ALA A 246 -10.05 -8.23 5.35
C ALA A 246 -11.20 -7.33 4.89
N PRO A 247 -12.07 -7.77 3.97
CA PRO A 247 -13.24 -7.01 3.55
C PRO A 247 -14.23 -6.81 4.70
N VAL A 248 -15.08 -5.82 4.58
CA VAL A 248 -16.26 -5.70 5.44
C VAL A 248 -17.43 -6.37 4.72
N ILE A 249 -17.90 -7.48 5.28
CA ILE A 249 -18.99 -8.25 4.71
C ILE A 249 -20.22 -8.09 5.61
N ARG A 250 -21.36 -7.79 5.01
CA ARG A 250 -22.69 -7.82 5.61
C ARG A 250 -23.52 -8.84 4.84
N GLU A 251 -23.89 -9.92 5.49
CA GLU A 251 -24.63 -11.03 4.87
C GLU A 251 -26.11 -10.95 5.25
N GLU A 252 -26.98 -11.18 4.29
CA GLU A 252 -28.42 -11.34 4.45
C GLU A 252 -28.81 -12.80 4.17
N ASP A 253 -29.61 -13.39 5.06
CA ASP A 253 -29.91 -14.83 5.06
C ASP A 253 -30.66 -15.35 3.80
N GLU A 254 -31.30 -14.45 3.03
CA GLU A 254 -32.08 -14.80 1.84
C GLU A 254 -31.56 -14.08 0.56
N GLY A 255 -30.34 -13.51 0.59
CA GLY A 255 -29.82 -12.68 -0.47
C GLY A 255 -29.08 -13.48 -1.55
N ASP A 256 -29.71 -13.75 -2.70
CA ASP A 256 -29.03 -14.34 -3.88
C ASP A 256 -28.15 -13.34 -4.61
N VAL A 257 -28.17 -12.06 -4.23
CA VAL A 257 -27.44 -10.97 -4.88
C VAL A 257 -26.40 -10.38 -3.94
N GLY A 258 -25.15 -10.39 -4.37
CA GLY A 258 -24.04 -9.71 -3.71
C GLY A 258 -23.70 -8.38 -4.38
N ILE A 259 -23.41 -7.35 -3.57
CA ILE A 259 -22.85 -6.07 -4.04
C ILE A 259 -21.42 -5.93 -3.55
N ILE A 260 -20.49 -5.75 -4.49
CA ILE A 260 -19.09 -5.46 -4.17
C ILE A 260 -18.82 -3.98 -4.44
N PHE A 261 -18.19 -3.31 -3.49
CA PHE A 261 -17.84 -1.90 -3.58
C PHE A 261 -16.57 -1.57 -2.78
N TYR A 262 -16.11 -0.32 -2.86
CA TYR A 262 -14.97 0.16 -2.10
C TYR A 262 -15.05 1.65 -1.73
N GLY A 263 -14.14 2.10 -0.88
CA GLY A 263 -13.94 3.52 -0.57
C GLY A 263 -15.11 4.17 0.16
N SER A 264 -15.32 5.46 -0.09
CA SER A 264 -16.30 6.30 0.58
C SER A 264 -17.77 5.90 0.32
N MET A 265 -18.04 4.98 -0.62
CA MET A 265 -19.36 4.41 -0.81
C MET A 265 -19.91 3.72 0.47
N GLU A 266 -19.01 3.33 1.39
CA GLU A 266 -19.37 2.86 2.74
C GLU A 266 -20.38 3.78 3.44
N ASN A 267 -20.28 5.08 3.21
CA ASN A 267 -21.15 6.06 3.86
C ASN A 267 -22.57 6.10 3.27
N SER A 268 -22.76 5.52 2.08
CA SER A 268 -24.06 5.47 1.40
C SER A 268 -24.72 4.09 1.44
N ILE A 269 -24.00 3.06 1.89
CA ILE A 269 -24.49 1.69 1.78
C ILE A 269 -25.74 1.44 2.62
N VAL A 270 -25.85 2.06 3.79
CA VAL A 270 -27.02 1.92 4.67
C VAL A 270 -28.29 2.47 3.99
N GLU A 271 -28.19 3.62 3.30
CA GLU A 271 -29.30 4.18 2.55
C GLU A 271 -29.69 3.30 1.35
N ILE A 272 -28.68 2.69 0.71
CA ILE A 272 -28.89 1.76 -0.41
C ILE A 272 -29.65 0.52 0.10
N ASP A 273 -29.22 -0.05 1.21
CA ASP A 273 -29.88 -1.21 1.84
C ASP A 273 -31.33 -0.90 2.16
N ASP A 274 -31.64 0.22 2.85
CA ASP A 274 -33.01 0.66 3.17
C ASP A 274 -33.87 0.81 1.89
N LEU A 275 -33.30 1.37 0.82
CA LEU A 275 -34.01 1.55 -0.45
C LEU A 275 -34.30 0.23 -1.18
N LEU A 276 -33.40 -0.75 -1.06
CA LEU A 276 -33.57 -2.07 -1.68
C LEU A 276 -34.57 -2.90 -0.88
N GLU A 277 -34.49 -2.90 0.46
CA GLU A 277 -35.47 -3.55 1.32
C GLU A 277 -36.90 -3.01 1.10
N GLY A 278 -37.04 -1.69 0.94
CA GLY A 278 -38.31 -1.04 0.61
C GLY A 278 -38.91 -1.50 -0.72
N ARG A 279 -38.12 -2.16 -1.58
CA ARG A 279 -38.52 -2.77 -2.85
C ARG A 279 -38.66 -4.30 -2.77
N GLY A 280 -38.46 -4.88 -1.59
CA GLY A 280 -38.50 -6.33 -1.38
C GLY A 280 -37.26 -7.06 -1.89
N LEU A 281 -36.12 -6.36 -2.00
CA LEU A 281 -34.84 -6.93 -2.39
C LEU A 281 -33.92 -6.98 -1.15
N SER A 282 -33.45 -8.19 -0.82
CA SER A 282 -32.40 -8.42 0.17
C SER A 282 -31.08 -8.63 -0.55
N VAL A 283 -30.03 -7.94 -0.13
CA VAL A 283 -28.71 -8.00 -0.76
C VAL A 283 -27.61 -8.13 0.28
N SER A 284 -26.66 -9.01 0.01
CA SER A 284 -25.44 -9.05 0.79
C SER A 284 -24.41 -8.04 0.24
N THR A 285 -23.58 -7.50 1.10
CA THR A 285 -22.59 -6.50 0.68
C THR A 285 -21.17 -6.90 1.08
N CYS A 286 -20.20 -6.61 0.22
CA CYS A 286 -18.80 -6.85 0.45
C CYS A 286 -17.99 -5.59 0.08
N ARG A 287 -17.47 -4.89 1.08
CA ARG A 287 -16.57 -3.76 0.85
C ARG A 287 -15.12 -4.21 0.81
N VAL A 288 -14.47 -4.03 -0.32
CA VAL A 288 -13.04 -4.29 -0.50
C VAL A 288 -12.21 -3.21 0.20
N ARG A 289 -11.23 -3.63 0.99
CA ARG A 289 -10.37 -2.72 1.78
C ARG A 289 -8.91 -2.71 1.34
N ALA A 290 -8.50 -3.70 0.55
CA ALA A 290 -7.14 -3.77 0.03
C ALA A 290 -7.06 -4.56 -1.28
N LEU A 291 -6.00 -4.34 -2.03
CA LEU A 291 -5.53 -5.18 -3.13
C LEU A 291 -4.09 -5.66 -2.82
N PRO A 292 -3.72 -6.90 -3.23
CA PRO A 292 -4.59 -7.94 -3.80
C PRO A 292 -5.75 -8.31 -2.86
N TYR A 293 -6.84 -8.81 -3.43
CA TYR A 293 -8.03 -9.15 -2.65
C TYR A 293 -7.73 -10.19 -1.58
N HIS A 294 -8.29 -9.97 -0.38
CA HIS A 294 -8.38 -11.00 0.65
C HIS A 294 -9.20 -12.21 0.12
N SER A 295 -8.87 -13.41 0.57
CA SER A 295 -9.55 -14.65 0.12
C SER A 295 -11.06 -14.65 0.38
N GLU A 296 -11.53 -13.94 1.40
CA GLU A 296 -12.96 -13.79 1.69
C GLU A 296 -13.77 -13.08 0.58
N VAL A 297 -13.12 -12.23 -0.23
CA VAL A 297 -13.79 -11.59 -1.39
C VAL A 297 -14.13 -12.64 -2.45
N GLU A 298 -13.23 -13.58 -2.73
CA GLU A 298 -13.49 -14.69 -3.66
C GLU A 298 -14.61 -15.58 -3.12
N GLN A 299 -14.57 -15.93 -1.83
CA GLN A 299 -15.61 -16.71 -1.16
C GLN A 299 -16.97 -16.01 -1.20
N PHE A 300 -16.99 -14.67 -1.07
CA PHE A 300 -18.21 -13.88 -1.23
C PHE A 300 -18.77 -13.99 -2.66
N VAL A 301 -17.92 -13.89 -3.68
CA VAL A 301 -18.35 -14.04 -5.09
C VAL A 301 -18.91 -15.43 -5.36
N GLU A 302 -18.25 -16.48 -4.83
CA GLU A 302 -18.65 -17.87 -5.05
C GLU A 302 -19.99 -18.25 -4.40
N ARG A 303 -20.37 -17.54 -3.33
CA ARG A 303 -21.62 -17.81 -2.58
C ARG A 303 -22.87 -17.18 -3.19
N HIS A 304 -22.74 -16.22 -4.08
CA HIS A 304 -23.87 -15.49 -4.63
C HIS A 304 -24.08 -15.82 -6.12
N ASP A 305 -25.33 -16.09 -6.49
CA ASP A 305 -25.73 -16.36 -7.88
C ASP A 305 -25.49 -15.18 -8.81
N ARG A 306 -25.57 -13.97 -8.25
CA ARG A 306 -25.32 -12.70 -8.95
C ARG A 306 -24.47 -11.78 -8.07
N VAL A 307 -23.44 -11.22 -8.67
CA VAL A 307 -22.61 -10.19 -8.05
C VAL A 307 -22.59 -8.94 -8.91
N VAL A 308 -22.82 -7.81 -8.29
CA VAL A 308 -22.78 -6.49 -8.91
C VAL A 308 -21.61 -5.72 -8.31
N ALA A 309 -20.69 -5.25 -9.14
CA ALA A 309 -19.63 -4.33 -8.71
C ALA A 309 -20.07 -2.88 -8.95
N VAL A 310 -19.92 -2.01 -7.97
CA VAL A 310 -20.36 -0.61 -7.99
C VAL A 310 -19.21 0.33 -7.70
#